data_5a2cc31793c79098593f76a7303d4963
#
_entry.id   5a2cc31793c79098593f76a7303d4963
#
_cell.length_a   1.000
_cell.length_b   1.000
_cell.length_c   1.000
_cell.angle_alpha   90.00
_cell.angle_beta   90.00
_cell.angle_gamma   90.00
#
_symmetry.space_group_name_H-M   'P 1'
#
loop_
_entity.id
_entity.type
_entity.pdbx_description
1 polymer ?
#
loop_
_entity_poly.entity_id
_entity_poly.type
_entity_poly.pdbx_seq_one_letter_code
_entity_poly.pdbx_strand_id
1 'polypeptide(L)'
;MNNFVIDTPDNFWQIRWLDKYMEGHKGFIAGGCFKNILSGEKVKDIDIFFESESDFQEAVDLFNDEKHQKEGWKFKYRNEKVCAFQKEGEKVWVEFIESEFGKPEEILRSFDFTVAKMAYYKEPKYEEKEDDYFPFSSASIVAYEYKLLYHEKFFEHLHMKRLVIDENIPFPVSTWERSYRYKGYGYNMCRETKKKLLQAIKGVNVEEEDVSLYTTGGWD
;
A
#
# COMPACT_ATOMS: atom_id res chain seq x y z
N MET A 1 -21.64 -3.67 -1.68
CA MET A 1 -21.16 -4.88 -2.40
C MET A 1 -19.65 -4.92 -2.24
N ASN A 2 -19.07 -6.07 -1.99
CA ASN A 2 -17.61 -6.18 -1.89
C ASN A 2 -17.04 -6.18 -3.32
N ASN A 3 -16.34 -5.09 -3.71
CA ASN A 3 -15.76 -4.93 -5.04
C ASN A 3 -14.31 -5.44 -5.09
N PHE A 4 -13.89 -6.20 -4.07
CA PHE A 4 -12.54 -6.75 -3.97
C PHE A 4 -12.50 -8.24 -4.21
N VAL A 5 -11.41 -8.68 -4.85
CA VAL A 5 -11.09 -10.09 -5.14
C VAL A 5 -9.89 -10.48 -4.30
N ILE A 6 -9.97 -11.64 -3.63
CA ILE A 6 -8.82 -12.27 -2.96
C ILE A 6 -8.27 -13.33 -3.92
N ASP A 7 -6.95 -13.34 -4.10
CA ASP A 7 -6.25 -14.26 -4.98
C ASP A 7 -4.93 -14.73 -4.33
N THR A 8 -4.30 -15.72 -4.94
CA THR A 8 -3.00 -16.24 -4.53
C THR A 8 -1.88 -15.61 -5.37
N PRO A 9 -0.70 -15.36 -4.79
CA PRO A 9 0.44 -14.81 -5.53
C PRO A 9 1.03 -15.77 -6.56
N ASP A 10 0.61 -17.04 -6.60
CA ASP A 10 1.13 -18.04 -7.52
C ASP A 10 0.86 -17.69 -9.00
N ASN A 11 -0.24 -16.96 -9.23
CA ASN A 11 -0.58 -16.43 -10.55
C ASN A 11 0.17 -15.13 -10.91
N PHE A 12 0.94 -14.58 -9.99
CA PHE A 12 1.58 -13.25 -10.11
C PHE A 12 3.05 -13.30 -9.70
N TRP A 13 3.84 -14.15 -10.33
CA TRP A 13 5.26 -14.33 -10.02
C TRP A 13 6.07 -13.01 -10.04
N GLN A 14 5.61 -12.03 -10.82
CA GLN A 14 6.24 -10.70 -10.94
C GLN A 14 6.28 -9.92 -9.62
N ILE A 15 5.43 -10.26 -8.64
CA ILE A 15 5.39 -9.55 -7.35
C ILE A 15 6.19 -10.27 -6.25
N ARG A 16 6.63 -11.52 -6.47
CA ARG A 16 7.26 -12.34 -5.42
C ARG A 16 8.56 -11.75 -4.85
N TRP A 17 9.23 -10.88 -5.58
CA TRP A 17 10.40 -10.16 -5.08
C TRP A 17 10.06 -9.16 -3.96
N LEU A 18 8.80 -8.86 -3.75
CA LEU A 18 8.30 -8.03 -2.65
C LEU A 18 8.33 -8.76 -1.30
N ASP A 19 8.39 -10.10 -1.28
CA ASP A 19 8.36 -10.92 -0.06
C ASP A 19 9.41 -10.44 0.95
N LYS A 20 10.62 -10.13 0.48
CA LYS A 20 11.76 -9.67 1.30
C LYS A 20 11.49 -8.38 2.08
N TYR A 21 10.55 -7.55 1.63
CA TYR A 21 10.19 -6.30 2.30
C TYR A 21 9.12 -6.49 3.38
N MET A 22 8.49 -7.67 3.42
CA MET A 22 7.50 -8.04 4.44
C MET A 22 8.05 -9.01 5.50
N GLU A 23 9.35 -9.33 5.45
CA GLU A 23 9.97 -10.25 6.41
C GLU A 23 10.10 -9.59 7.79
N GLY A 24 9.81 -10.36 8.84
CA GLY A 24 10.05 -9.98 10.23
C GLY A 24 9.01 -9.05 10.87
N HIS A 25 8.09 -8.47 10.11
CA HIS A 25 7.04 -7.59 10.63
C HIS A 25 5.66 -7.94 10.06
N LYS A 26 4.59 -7.34 10.62
CA LYS A 26 3.19 -7.62 10.24
C LYS A 26 2.65 -6.71 9.12
N GLY A 27 3.45 -5.78 8.64
CA GLY A 27 3.04 -4.86 7.58
C GLY A 27 2.71 -5.56 6.26
N PHE A 28 1.92 -4.90 5.43
CA PHE A 28 1.54 -5.33 4.10
C PHE A 28 1.78 -4.22 3.07
N ILE A 29 2.04 -4.61 1.83
CA ILE A 29 2.31 -3.68 0.73
C ILE A 29 1.00 -3.34 0.04
N ALA A 30 0.73 -2.04 -0.20
CA ALA A 30 -0.43 -1.62 -0.96
C ALA A 30 -0.12 -0.42 -1.87
N GLY A 31 -0.95 -0.21 -2.90
CA GLY A 31 -0.90 1.02 -3.70
C GLY A 31 -0.18 0.94 -5.04
N GLY A 32 0.48 2.04 -5.38
CA GLY A 32 0.94 2.33 -6.75
C GLY A 32 2.04 1.42 -7.29
N CYS A 33 2.84 0.76 -6.46
CA CYS A 33 3.93 -0.11 -6.90
C CYS A 33 3.44 -1.26 -7.79
N PHE A 34 2.27 -1.84 -7.51
CA PHE A 34 1.70 -2.95 -8.30
C PHE A 34 1.42 -2.55 -9.74
N LYS A 35 0.90 -1.35 -9.95
CA LYS A 35 0.68 -0.80 -11.29
C LYS A 35 1.99 -0.80 -12.08
N ASN A 36 3.08 -0.38 -11.46
CA ASN A 36 4.38 -0.32 -12.11
C ASN A 36 4.93 -1.74 -12.39
N ILE A 37 4.89 -2.63 -11.39
CA ILE A 37 5.37 -4.02 -11.53
C ILE A 37 4.65 -4.73 -12.68
N LEU A 38 3.32 -4.67 -12.68
CA LEU A 38 2.48 -5.38 -13.66
C LEU A 38 2.51 -4.75 -15.06
N SER A 39 2.96 -3.49 -15.18
CA SER A 39 3.21 -2.82 -16.46
C SER A 39 4.67 -2.91 -16.91
N GLY A 40 5.56 -3.56 -16.17
CA GLY A 40 7.01 -3.63 -16.47
C GLY A 40 7.72 -2.29 -16.28
N GLU A 41 7.15 -1.38 -15.52
CA GLU A 41 7.71 -0.06 -15.21
C GLU A 41 8.57 -0.12 -13.95
N LYS A 42 9.46 0.85 -13.77
CA LYS A 42 10.31 0.94 -12.57
C LYS A 42 9.47 1.27 -11.34
N VAL A 43 9.73 0.54 -10.25
CA VAL A 43 9.24 0.88 -8.92
C VAL A 43 10.23 1.83 -8.28
N LYS A 44 9.76 2.96 -7.76
CA LYS A 44 10.56 3.94 -7.02
C LYS A 44 10.45 3.71 -5.52
N ASP A 45 9.24 3.49 -5.05
CA ASP A 45 8.80 3.39 -3.67
C ASP A 45 7.86 2.20 -3.45
N ILE A 46 7.90 1.65 -2.27
CA ILE A 46 7.03 0.58 -1.79
C ILE A 46 6.40 1.07 -0.50
N ASP A 47 5.08 1.29 -0.55
CA ASP A 47 4.29 1.71 0.60
C ASP A 47 3.90 0.48 1.42
N ILE A 48 4.28 0.44 2.70
CA ILE A 48 3.94 -0.61 3.65
C ILE A 48 3.01 -0.04 4.71
N PHE A 49 1.83 -0.62 4.81
CA PHE A 49 0.79 -0.28 5.76
C PHE A 49 0.75 -1.29 6.91
N PHE A 50 0.13 -0.89 8.02
CA PHE A 50 0.01 -1.70 9.23
C PHE A 50 -1.43 -1.67 9.74
N GLU A 51 -1.85 -2.73 10.42
CA GLU A 51 -3.19 -2.76 11.04
C GLU A 51 -3.28 -1.87 12.29
N SER A 52 -2.14 -1.64 12.96
CA SER A 52 -2.08 -0.83 14.17
C SER A 52 -0.78 -0.03 14.28
N GLU A 53 -0.81 1.03 15.10
CA GLU A 53 0.36 1.82 15.46
C GLU A 53 1.43 0.96 16.14
N SER A 54 1.04 -0.02 16.96
CA SER A 54 1.98 -0.96 17.60
C SER A 54 2.75 -1.78 16.58
N ASP A 55 2.07 -2.33 15.57
CA ASP A 55 2.71 -3.11 14.51
C ASP A 55 3.65 -2.25 13.65
N PHE A 56 3.28 -0.99 13.41
CA PHE A 56 4.14 0.00 12.76
C PHE A 56 5.41 0.26 13.58
N GLN A 57 5.27 0.54 14.86
CA GLN A 57 6.43 0.85 15.72
C GLN A 57 7.36 -0.37 15.85
N GLU A 58 6.81 -1.58 16.01
CA GLU A 58 7.60 -2.83 16.01
C GLU A 58 8.43 -2.96 14.71
N ALA A 59 7.85 -2.62 13.56
CA ALA A 59 8.55 -2.67 12.28
C ALA A 59 9.63 -1.58 12.17
N VAL A 60 9.37 -0.36 12.64
CA VAL A 60 10.36 0.73 12.69
C VAL A 60 11.54 0.34 13.56
N ASP A 61 11.31 -0.22 14.74
CA ASP A 61 12.36 -0.65 15.66
C ASP A 61 13.18 -1.78 15.05
N LEU A 62 12.53 -2.74 14.38
CA LEU A 62 13.18 -3.84 13.67
C LEU A 62 14.15 -3.32 12.59
N PHE A 63 13.72 -2.35 11.76
CA PHE A 63 14.55 -1.82 10.69
C PHE A 63 15.66 -0.88 11.18
N ASN A 64 15.55 -0.40 12.41
CA ASN A 64 16.60 0.38 13.09
C ASN A 64 17.54 -0.49 13.95
N ASP A 65 17.32 -1.78 14.09
CA ASP A 65 18.18 -2.65 14.88
C ASP A 65 19.56 -2.87 14.22
N GLU A 66 20.52 -3.31 15.03
CA GLU A 66 21.90 -3.54 14.56
C GLU A 66 21.99 -4.60 13.45
N LYS A 67 21.10 -5.59 13.47
CA LYS A 67 21.09 -6.67 12.48
C LYS A 67 20.70 -6.13 11.10
N HIS A 68 19.59 -5.40 11.01
CA HIS A 68 19.12 -4.80 9.76
C HIS A 68 20.08 -3.75 9.23
N GLN A 69 20.70 -2.95 10.12
CA GLN A 69 21.75 -2.02 9.71
C GLN A 69 22.98 -2.74 9.12
N LYS A 70 23.40 -3.88 9.69
CA LYS A 70 24.47 -4.72 9.12
C LYS A 70 24.09 -5.38 7.79
N GLU A 71 22.80 -5.63 7.57
CA GLU A 71 22.24 -6.10 6.30
C GLU A 71 22.10 -5.00 5.25
N GLY A 72 22.49 -3.76 5.59
CA GLY A 72 22.53 -2.61 4.68
C GLY A 72 21.28 -1.74 4.70
N TRP A 73 20.33 -1.97 5.62
CA TRP A 73 19.19 -1.07 5.77
C TRP A 73 19.62 0.25 6.40
N LYS A 74 19.12 1.36 5.85
CA LYS A 74 19.43 2.71 6.32
C LYS A 74 18.14 3.51 6.46
N PHE A 75 17.93 4.07 7.63
CA PHE A 75 16.92 5.12 7.84
C PHE A 75 17.22 6.32 6.94
N LYS A 76 16.19 6.89 6.35
CA LYS A 76 16.28 8.05 5.46
C LYS A 76 15.64 9.30 6.04
N TYR A 77 14.36 9.22 6.33
CA TYR A 77 13.60 10.30 6.95
C TYR A 77 12.32 9.77 7.62
N ARG A 78 11.76 10.59 8.50
CA ARG A 78 10.43 10.40 9.06
C ARG A 78 9.71 11.75 9.10
N ASN A 79 8.44 11.76 8.79
CA ASN A 79 7.52 12.88 8.97
C ASN A 79 6.21 12.35 9.58
N GLU A 80 5.19 13.20 9.70
CA GLU A 80 3.89 12.84 10.28
C GLU A 80 3.11 11.75 9.50
N LYS A 81 3.57 11.38 8.30
CA LYS A 81 2.85 10.45 7.42
C LYS A 81 3.62 9.17 7.17
N VAL A 82 4.94 9.21 7.22
CA VAL A 82 5.78 8.11 6.74
C VAL A 82 7.13 8.06 7.45
N CYS A 83 7.63 6.84 7.66
CA CYS A 83 8.99 6.53 8.06
C CYS A 83 9.69 5.76 6.94
N ALA A 84 10.73 6.33 6.33
CA ALA A 84 11.35 5.82 5.11
C ALA A 84 12.70 5.15 5.36
N PHE A 85 12.90 4.01 4.71
CA PHE A 85 14.14 3.25 4.71
C PHE A 85 14.59 2.94 3.29
N GLN A 86 15.87 2.63 3.12
CA GLN A 86 16.44 2.17 1.86
C GLN A 86 17.55 1.17 2.13
N LYS A 87 17.57 0.09 1.37
CA LYS A 87 18.67 -0.87 1.43
C LYS A 87 19.84 -0.38 0.58
N GLU A 88 21.06 -0.50 1.11
CA GLU A 88 22.28 -0.11 0.40
C GLU A 88 22.42 -0.87 -0.93
N GLY A 89 22.71 -0.12 -2.00
CA GLY A 89 22.78 -0.67 -3.36
C GLY A 89 21.43 -0.82 -4.07
N GLU A 90 20.31 -0.67 -3.38
CA GLU A 90 18.98 -0.66 -3.98
C GLU A 90 18.52 0.77 -4.29
N LYS A 91 17.73 0.93 -5.36
CA LYS A 91 17.18 2.23 -5.75
C LYS A 91 15.75 2.43 -5.23
N VAL A 92 15.14 1.38 -4.72
CA VAL A 92 13.77 1.38 -4.22
C VAL A 92 13.76 1.91 -2.79
N TRP A 93 12.84 2.82 -2.50
CA TRP A 93 12.53 3.28 -1.15
C TRP A 93 11.46 2.39 -0.54
N VAL A 94 11.55 2.16 0.76
CA VAL A 94 10.53 1.47 1.55
C VAL A 94 9.96 2.48 2.52
N GLU A 95 8.66 2.73 2.40
CA GLU A 95 7.94 3.73 3.17
C GLU A 95 6.92 3.06 4.08
N PHE A 96 7.16 3.10 5.38
CA PHE A 96 6.21 2.67 6.39
C PHE A 96 5.21 3.77 6.64
N ILE A 97 3.95 3.54 6.33
CA ILE A 97 2.89 4.55 6.41
C ILE A 97 2.40 4.67 7.85
N GLU A 98 2.49 5.88 8.39
CA GLU A 98 2.09 6.23 9.76
C GLU A 98 0.75 6.97 9.80
N SER A 99 0.33 7.55 8.68
CA SER A 99 -0.87 8.40 8.61
C SER A 99 -2.19 7.63 8.62
N GLU A 100 -2.17 6.31 8.38
CA GLU A 100 -3.39 5.50 8.29
C GLU A 100 -3.09 4.06 8.71
N PHE A 101 -3.90 3.52 9.61
CA PHE A 101 -3.84 2.14 10.09
C PHE A 101 -5.15 1.43 9.77
N GLY A 102 -5.08 0.16 9.45
CA GLY A 102 -6.25 -0.67 9.16
C GLY A 102 -5.90 -1.94 8.40
N LYS A 103 -6.89 -2.78 8.21
CA LYS A 103 -6.77 -4.01 7.43
C LYS A 103 -6.59 -3.70 5.93
N PRO A 104 -6.03 -4.63 5.14
CA PRO A 104 -5.79 -4.41 3.71
C PRO A 104 -7.02 -3.87 2.95
N GLU A 105 -8.21 -4.39 3.22
CA GLU A 105 -9.45 -3.92 2.56
C GLU A 105 -9.81 -2.48 2.95
N GLU A 106 -9.64 -2.11 4.23
CA GLU A 106 -9.95 -0.78 4.75
C GLU A 106 -9.01 0.26 4.10
N ILE A 107 -7.72 -0.03 4.06
CA ILE A 107 -6.71 0.82 3.39
C ILE A 107 -7.01 0.95 1.89
N LEU A 108 -7.36 -0.13 1.19
CA LEU A 108 -7.69 -0.02 -0.23
C LEU A 108 -8.96 0.78 -0.51
N ARG A 109 -9.89 0.87 0.46
CA ARG A 109 -11.09 1.70 0.34
C ARG A 109 -10.78 3.19 0.39
N SER A 110 -9.73 3.60 1.11
CA SER A 110 -9.29 5.00 1.17
C SER A 110 -8.60 5.49 -0.11
N PHE A 111 -8.14 4.58 -0.96
CA PHE A 111 -7.47 4.94 -2.22
C PHE A 111 -8.46 5.48 -3.26
N ASP A 112 -8.02 6.49 -4.00
CA ASP A 112 -8.86 7.21 -4.97
C ASP A 112 -9.11 6.43 -6.27
N PHE A 113 -8.04 5.89 -6.89
CA PHE A 113 -8.16 5.24 -8.20
C PHE A 113 -8.11 3.72 -8.10
N THR A 114 -9.00 3.06 -8.82
CA THR A 114 -9.07 1.60 -8.89
C THR A 114 -7.74 0.93 -9.28
N VAL A 115 -6.91 1.60 -10.10
CA VAL A 115 -5.57 1.13 -10.50
C VAL A 115 -4.50 1.22 -9.40
N ALA A 116 -4.83 1.83 -8.26
CA ALA A 116 -4.00 1.83 -7.06
C ALA A 116 -4.51 0.84 -6.01
N LYS A 117 -5.73 0.30 -6.17
CA LYS A 117 -6.39 -0.57 -5.20
C LYS A 117 -5.93 -2.02 -5.34
N MET A 118 -4.68 -2.27 -4.94
CA MET A 118 -4.12 -3.62 -4.81
C MET A 118 -3.23 -3.68 -3.58
N ALA A 119 -3.35 -4.77 -2.82
CA ALA A 119 -2.55 -5.07 -1.65
C ALA A 119 -1.97 -6.48 -1.71
N TYR A 120 -0.76 -6.64 -1.18
CA TYR A 120 -0.07 -7.90 -0.98
C TYR A 120 0.23 -8.07 0.49
N TYR A 121 -0.33 -9.11 1.10
CA TYR A 121 -0.29 -9.31 2.54
C TYR A 121 -0.07 -10.77 2.88
N LYS A 122 0.23 -11.06 4.15
CA LYS A 122 0.42 -12.41 4.65
C LYS A 122 -0.45 -12.65 5.86
N GLU A 123 -1.02 -13.85 5.92
CA GLU A 123 -1.78 -14.33 7.07
C GLU A 123 -1.01 -15.45 7.78
N PRO A 124 -0.98 -15.47 9.11
CA PRO A 124 -0.35 -16.56 9.85
C PRO A 124 -1.16 -17.85 9.71
N LYS A 125 -0.46 -18.96 9.45
CA LYS A 125 -1.03 -20.30 9.59
C LYS A 125 -0.68 -20.82 10.97
N TYR A 126 -1.69 -21.29 11.67
CA TYR A 126 -1.57 -21.86 13.00
C TYR A 126 -1.64 -23.38 12.92
N GLU A 127 -0.83 -24.07 13.72
CA GLU A 127 -0.98 -25.49 14.00
C GLU A 127 -1.45 -25.61 15.44
N GLU A 128 -2.59 -26.27 15.62
CA GLU A 128 -3.07 -26.66 16.95
C GLU A 128 -2.25 -27.87 17.41
N LYS A 129 -1.44 -27.68 18.45
CA LYS A 129 -0.84 -28.81 19.16
C LYS A 129 -1.85 -29.28 20.21
N GLU A 130 -2.45 -30.44 19.99
CA GLU A 130 -3.13 -31.18 21.06
C GLU A 130 -2.05 -31.65 22.05
N ASP A 131 -1.90 -30.94 23.15
CA ASP A 131 -1.13 -31.42 24.29
C ASP A 131 -2.09 -32.23 25.17
N ASP A 132 -1.93 -33.55 25.18
CA ASP A 132 -2.70 -34.49 25.98
C ASP A 132 -2.64 -34.21 27.51
N TYR A 133 -1.82 -33.24 27.94
CA TYR A 133 -1.53 -32.95 29.34
C TYR A 133 -2.04 -31.62 29.88
N PHE A 134 -2.41 -30.66 28.98
CA PHE A 134 -2.94 -29.37 29.39
C PHE A 134 -4.20 -29.01 28.60
N PRO A 135 -5.29 -28.54 29.28
CA PRO A 135 -6.55 -28.22 28.62
C PRO A 135 -6.52 -26.88 27.84
N PHE A 136 -5.35 -26.32 27.58
CA PHE A 136 -5.15 -25.10 26.79
C PHE A 136 -4.30 -25.44 25.56
N SER A 137 -4.93 -25.53 24.38
CA SER A 137 -4.24 -25.64 23.12
C SER A 137 -3.46 -24.36 22.84
N SER A 138 -2.13 -24.43 22.81
CA SER A 138 -1.30 -23.33 22.33
C SER A 138 -1.19 -23.39 20.82
N ALA A 139 -1.87 -22.53 20.10
CA ALA A 139 -1.70 -22.36 18.68
C ALA A 139 -0.36 -21.68 18.40
N SER A 140 0.55 -22.34 17.68
CA SER A 140 1.82 -21.76 17.24
C SER A 140 1.75 -21.40 15.76
N ILE A 141 2.31 -20.24 15.39
CA ILE A 141 2.47 -19.86 13.97
C ILE A 141 3.54 -20.78 13.36
N VAL A 142 3.14 -21.59 12.37
CA VAL A 142 4.04 -22.52 11.68
C VAL A 142 4.48 -22.02 10.31
N ALA A 143 3.70 -21.13 9.68
CA ALA A 143 3.99 -20.57 8.37
C ALA A 143 3.17 -19.28 8.15
N TYR A 144 3.48 -18.57 7.07
CA TYR A 144 2.64 -17.50 6.54
C TYR A 144 2.11 -17.87 5.16
N GLU A 145 0.84 -17.56 4.93
CA GLU A 145 0.21 -17.65 3.61
C GLU A 145 0.14 -16.25 3.01
N TYR A 146 0.72 -16.09 1.82
CA TYR A 146 0.68 -14.82 1.11
C TYR A 146 -0.57 -14.74 0.24
N LYS A 147 -1.22 -13.58 0.26
CA LYS A 147 -2.47 -13.31 -0.46
C LYS A 147 -2.42 -11.97 -1.17
N LEU A 148 -3.20 -11.88 -2.23
CA LEU A 148 -3.48 -10.65 -2.94
C LEU A 148 -4.92 -10.23 -2.69
N LEU A 149 -5.12 -8.92 -2.51
CA LEU A 149 -6.43 -8.29 -2.50
C LEU A 149 -6.41 -7.15 -3.51
N TYR A 150 -7.33 -7.16 -4.46
CA TYR A 150 -7.41 -6.10 -5.45
C TYR A 150 -8.84 -5.79 -5.84
N HIS A 151 -9.07 -4.54 -6.30
CA HIS A 151 -10.37 -4.15 -6.84
C HIS A 151 -10.71 -4.96 -8.11
N GLU A 152 -11.96 -5.44 -8.23
CA GLU A 152 -12.40 -6.31 -9.35
C GLU A 152 -12.10 -5.72 -10.75
N LYS A 153 -12.04 -4.38 -10.86
CA LYS A 153 -11.71 -3.66 -12.11
C LYS A 153 -10.24 -3.23 -12.21
N PHE A 154 -9.38 -3.65 -11.29
CA PHE A 154 -7.97 -3.25 -11.28
C PHE A 154 -7.29 -3.56 -12.61
N PHE A 155 -7.32 -4.80 -13.06
CA PHE A 155 -6.64 -5.24 -14.29
C PHE A 155 -7.27 -4.64 -15.56
N GLU A 156 -8.60 -4.54 -15.62
CA GLU A 156 -9.29 -3.87 -16.73
C GLU A 156 -8.80 -2.43 -16.87
N HIS A 157 -8.83 -1.65 -15.78
CA HIS A 157 -8.44 -0.26 -15.81
C HIS A 157 -6.92 -0.05 -15.98
N LEU A 158 -6.10 -0.97 -15.48
CA LEU A 158 -4.65 -1.01 -15.72
C LEU A 158 -4.37 -1.18 -17.22
N HIS A 159 -4.96 -2.19 -17.86
CA HIS A 159 -4.79 -2.47 -19.27
C HIS A 159 -5.29 -1.32 -20.16
N MET A 160 -6.45 -0.76 -19.84
CA MET A 160 -7.04 0.36 -20.57
C MET A 160 -6.39 1.71 -20.28
N LYS A 161 -5.43 1.78 -19.36
CA LYS A 161 -4.84 3.03 -18.86
C LYS A 161 -5.92 4.05 -18.42
N ARG A 162 -6.92 3.58 -17.68
CA ARG A 162 -8.05 4.40 -17.19
C ARG A 162 -7.92 4.74 -15.72
N LEU A 163 -8.15 5.99 -15.37
CA LEU A 163 -8.37 6.41 -14.00
C LEU A 163 -9.87 6.42 -13.71
N VAL A 164 -10.28 5.56 -12.81
CA VAL A 164 -11.66 5.44 -12.36
C VAL A 164 -11.72 5.58 -10.85
N ILE A 165 -12.62 6.45 -10.39
CA ILE A 165 -12.97 6.61 -8.99
C ILE A 165 -14.31 5.90 -8.79
N ASP A 166 -14.34 4.87 -7.95
CA ASP A 166 -15.53 4.06 -7.68
C ASP A 166 -16.29 4.52 -6.43
N GLU A 167 -15.58 4.88 -5.38
CA GLU A 167 -16.13 5.28 -4.09
C GLU A 167 -15.95 6.79 -3.81
N ASN A 168 -15.96 7.15 -2.54
CA ASN A 168 -15.75 8.52 -2.10
C ASN A 168 -14.33 9.00 -2.36
N ILE A 169 -14.17 10.33 -2.43
CA ILE A 169 -12.89 10.98 -2.63
C ILE A 169 -12.56 11.73 -1.32
N PRO A 170 -11.76 11.13 -0.42
CA PRO A 170 -11.45 11.77 0.87
C PRO A 170 -10.67 13.07 0.70
N PHE A 171 -9.77 13.14 -0.29
CA PHE A 171 -8.86 14.25 -0.55
C PHE A 171 -8.95 14.71 -2.01
N PRO A 172 -9.99 15.50 -2.38
CA PRO A 172 -10.27 15.86 -3.77
C PRO A 172 -9.14 16.61 -4.46
N VAL A 173 -8.48 17.54 -3.77
CA VAL A 173 -7.37 18.33 -4.33
C VAL A 173 -6.17 17.45 -4.60
N SER A 174 -5.76 16.62 -3.64
CA SER A 174 -4.68 15.65 -3.81
C SER A 174 -4.97 14.64 -4.93
N THR A 175 -6.23 14.18 -5.03
CA THR A 175 -6.65 13.29 -6.13
C THR A 175 -6.56 13.99 -7.48
N TRP A 176 -6.90 15.29 -7.54
CA TRP A 176 -6.74 16.09 -8.75
C TRP A 176 -5.26 16.16 -9.19
N GLU A 177 -4.35 16.53 -8.30
CA GLU A 177 -2.92 16.60 -8.57
C GLU A 177 -2.35 15.24 -8.97
N ARG A 178 -2.71 14.19 -8.24
CA ARG A 178 -2.32 12.82 -8.56
C ARG A 178 -2.77 12.39 -9.97
N SER A 179 -3.93 12.87 -10.41
CA SER A 179 -4.41 12.59 -11.77
C SER A 179 -3.48 13.12 -12.87
N TYR A 180 -2.79 14.25 -12.64
CA TYR A 180 -1.79 14.76 -13.57
C TYR A 180 -0.55 13.88 -13.65
N ARG A 181 -0.07 13.37 -12.50
CA ARG A 181 1.04 12.40 -12.49
C ARG A 181 0.67 11.14 -13.29
N TYR A 182 -0.52 10.59 -13.06
CA TYR A 182 -1.02 9.44 -13.81
C TYR A 182 -1.19 9.72 -15.30
N LYS A 183 -1.55 10.95 -15.67
CA LYS A 183 -1.59 11.37 -17.07
C LYS A 183 -0.20 11.30 -17.72
N GLY A 184 0.85 11.68 -17.00
CA GLY A 184 2.24 11.50 -17.41
C GLY A 184 2.63 10.05 -17.69
N TYR A 185 2.00 9.09 -17.01
CA TYR A 185 2.13 7.63 -17.23
C TYR A 185 1.16 7.08 -18.29
N GLY A 186 0.45 7.94 -19.02
CA GLY A 186 -0.47 7.57 -20.10
C GLY A 186 -1.90 7.24 -19.66
N TYR A 187 -2.24 7.41 -18.37
CA TYR A 187 -3.59 7.19 -17.87
C TYR A 187 -4.50 8.37 -18.17
N ASN A 188 -5.79 8.08 -18.39
CA ASN A 188 -6.79 9.10 -18.62
C ASN A 188 -8.03 8.88 -17.75
N MET A 189 -8.52 9.95 -17.14
CA MET A 189 -9.79 9.92 -16.41
C MET A 189 -10.97 9.74 -17.38
N CYS A 190 -11.88 8.81 -17.05
CA CYS A 190 -13.14 8.71 -17.74
C CYS A 190 -14.07 9.88 -17.42
N ARG A 191 -15.15 10.05 -18.19
CA ARG A 191 -16.08 11.16 -18.02
C ARG A 191 -16.71 11.21 -16.63
N GLU A 192 -17.09 10.05 -16.10
CA GLU A 192 -17.71 9.88 -14.80
C GLU A 192 -16.74 10.27 -13.69
N THR A 193 -15.48 9.83 -13.77
CA THR A 193 -14.42 10.20 -12.81
C THR A 193 -14.19 11.71 -12.80
N LYS A 194 -14.09 12.35 -13.97
CA LYS A 194 -13.98 13.83 -14.05
C LYS A 194 -15.15 14.52 -13.38
N LYS A 195 -16.39 14.04 -13.63
CA LYS A 195 -17.57 14.61 -13.02
C LYS A 195 -17.58 14.48 -11.50
N LYS A 196 -17.27 13.27 -10.98
CA LYS A 196 -17.17 13.02 -9.53
C LYS A 196 -16.13 13.94 -8.88
N LEU A 197 -14.93 14.01 -9.48
CA LEU A 197 -13.83 14.81 -8.94
C LEU A 197 -14.16 16.30 -8.93
N LEU A 198 -14.72 16.84 -10.01
CA LEU A 198 -15.16 18.25 -10.07
C LEU A 198 -16.27 18.56 -9.05
N GLN A 199 -17.19 17.62 -8.81
CA GLN A 199 -18.22 17.76 -7.79
C GLN A 199 -17.62 17.75 -6.38
N ALA A 200 -16.65 16.88 -6.12
CA ALA A 200 -15.96 16.80 -4.84
C ALA A 200 -15.15 18.08 -4.56
N ILE A 201 -14.37 18.57 -5.53
CA ILE A 201 -13.60 19.81 -5.41
C ILE A 201 -14.50 21.03 -5.15
N LYS A 202 -15.68 21.08 -5.79
CA LYS A 202 -16.64 22.19 -5.56
C LYS A 202 -17.13 22.27 -4.10
N GLY A 203 -17.11 21.16 -3.38
CA GLY A 203 -17.49 21.07 -1.97
C GLY A 203 -16.36 21.38 -0.99
N VAL A 204 -15.13 21.60 -1.49
CA VAL A 204 -13.95 21.84 -0.65
C VAL A 204 -13.91 23.31 -0.22
N ASN A 205 -13.70 23.55 1.08
CA ASN A 205 -13.32 24.85 1.58
C ASN A 205 -11.81 25.05 1.42
N VAL A 206 -11.39 25.76 0.40
CA VAL A 206 -9.97 25.97 0.04
C VAL A 206 -9.20 26.71 1.14
N GLU A 207 -9.88 27.42 2.03
CA GLU A 207 -9.26 28.11 3.17
C GLU A 207 -8.93 27.16 4.33
N GLU A 208 -9.62 26.01 4.41
CA GLU A 208 -9.40 24.99 5.45
C GLU A 208 -8.50 23.84 4.96
N GLU A 209 -8.44 23.58 3.66
CA GLU A 209 -7.47 22.63 3.10
C GLU A 209 -6.14 23.35 2.87
N ASP A 210 -5.13 22.98 3.62
CA ASP A 210 -3.76 23.41 3.37
C ASP A 210 -3.23 22.75 2.09
N VAL A 211 -3.46 23.41 0.96
CA VAL A 211 -3.02 22.97 -0.36
C VAL A 211 -1.50 22.78 -0.40
N SER A 212 -0.76 23.48 0.47
CA SER A 212 0.69 23.37 0.59
C SER A 212 1.17 22.00 1.09
N LEU A 213 0.35 21.29 1.87
CA LEU A 213 0.66 19.92 2.33
C LEU A 213 0.78 18.91 1.19
N TYR A 214 0.19 19.19 0.03
CA TYR A 214 0.19 18.31 -1.14
C TYR A 214 1.26 18.65 -2.18
N THR A 215 1.83 19.86 -2.11
CA THR A 215 2.80 20.37 -3.10
C THR A 215 4.26 20.29 -2.64
N THR A 216 4.52 20.17 -1.34
CA THR A 216 5.88 20.25 -0.76
C THR A 216 6.52 18.89 -0.43
N GLY A 217 5.84 17.80 -0.62
CA GLY A 217 6.44 16.46 -0.46
C GLY A 217 7.16 16.06 -1.73
N GLY A 218 8.49 16.20 -1.76
CA GLY A 218 9.40 15.89 -2.84
C GLY A 218 9.10 14.63 -3.66
N TRP A 219 8.34 14.84 -4.71
CA TRP A 219 7.97 13.83 -5.69
C TRP A 219 8.42 14.26 -7.09
N ASP A 220 9.64 14.78 -7.19
CA ASP A 220 10.32 15.02 -8.47
C ASP A 220 11.15 13.81 -8.89
#